data_613ea3901a1f597da8dcfffde66d70a0
#
_entry.id   613ea3901a1f597da8dcfffde66d70a0
#
_cell.length_a   1.000
_cell.length_b   1.000
_cell.length_c   1.000
_cell.angle_alpha   90.00
_cell.angle_beta   90.00
_cell.angle_gamma   90.00
#
_symmetry.space_group_name_H-M   'P 1'
#
loop_
_entity.id
_entity.type
_entity.pdbx_description
1 polymer ?
#
loop_
_entity_poly.entity_id
_entity_poly.type
_entity_poly.pdbx_seq_one_letter_code
_entity_poly.pdbx_strand_id
1 'polypeptide(L)'
;LDSGVYAYVRAGLGDYIGFTAGFGYWLGSIIAQVGYATLFFSTLGHYLPIFDTEQHRWAQALAVSALTWIIFGVLTRGIKQAKIMNAITTVAKLVPILAFVVLVAFLGFSIDTFTMDFWGESSGLSVMEQVQGIMLFTVWAFIGIEGASVYSKQAQTRSDVGRATVLGFTTVLLL
;
A
#
# COMPACT_ATOMS: atom_id res chain seq x y z
N LEU A 1 3.29 -8.78 -22.24
CA LEU A 1 3.01 -7.34 -22.07
C LEU A 1 3.93 -6.82 -20.99
N ASP A 2 4.85 -5.91 -21.34
CA ASP A 2 6.00 -5.59 -20.45
C ASP A 2 5.95 -4.16 -19.88
N SER A 3 4.80 -3.48 -19.96
CA SER A 3 4.69 -2.07 -19.56
C SER A 3 3.61 -1.83 -18.48
N GLY A 4 3.37 -2.81 -17.63
CA GLY A 4 2.45 -2.69 -16.49
C GLY A 4 1.00 -2.42 -16.89
N VAL A 5 0.28 -1.69 -16.04
CA VAL A 5 -1.16 -1.41 -16.17
C VAL A 5 -1.52 -0.83 -17.54
N TYR A 6 -0.74 0.12 -18.04
CA TYR A 6 -0.95 0.73 -19.35
C TYR A 6 -1.03 -0.31 -20.50
N ALA A 7 -0.07 -1.25 -20.53
CA ALA A 7 -0.01 -2.23 -21.61
C ALA A 7 -1.16 -3.23 -21.57
N TYR A 8 -1.57 -3.64 -20.39
CA TYR A 8 -2.71 -4.56 -20.23
C TYR A 8 -4.03 -3.90 -20.64
N VAL A 9 -4.28 -2.68 -20.16
CA VAL A 9 -5.51 -1.95 -20.50
C VAL A 9 -5.56 -1.60 -21.97
N ARG A 10 -4.43 -1.17 -22.55
CA ARG A 10 -4.31 -0.88 -23.98
C ARG A 10 -4.62 -2.10 -24.84
N ALA A 11 -4.09 -3.26 -24.48
CA ALA A 11 -4.30 -4.50 -25.21
C ALA A 11 -5.76 -4.99 -25.19
N GLY A 12 -6.51 -4.71 -24.10
CA GLY A 12 -7.89 -5.13 -23.96
C GLY A 12 -8.92 -4.11 -24.41
N LEU A 13 -8.66 -2.81 -24.20
CA LEU A 13 -9.63 -1.73 -24.34
C LEU A 13 -9.20 -0.61 -25.30
N GLY A 14 -8.04 -0.75 -25.93
CA GLY A 14 -7.54 0.18 -26.94
C GLY A 14 -6.72 1.35 -26.37
N ASP A 15 -6.20 2.18 -27.31
CA ASP A 15 -5.17 3.19 -27.01
C ASP A 15 -5.67 4.29 -26.07
N TYR A 16 -6.88 4.80 -26.27
CA TYR A 16 -7.43 5.90 -25.48
C TYR A 16 -7.64 5.51 -24.01
N ILE A 17 -8.29 4.36 -23.80
CA ILE A 17 -8.55 3.86 -22.42
C ILE A 17 -7.23 3.44 -21.75
N GLY A 18 -6.31 2.86 -22.52
CA GLY A 18 -4.96 2.53 -22.05
C GLY A 18 -4.21 3.76 -21.57
N PHE A 19 -4.23 4.85 -22.35
CA PHE A 19 -3.60 6.11 -21.97
C PHE A 19 -4.23 6.70 -20.70
N THR A 20 -5.56 6.78 -20.66
CA THR A 20 -6.28 7.31 -19.50
C THR A 20 -6.00 6.53 -18.22
N ALA A 21 -5.98 5.19 -18.31
CA ALA A 21 -5.63 4.32 -17.18
C ALA A 21 -4.18 4.52 -16.72
N GLY A 22 -3.22 4.60 -17.64
CA GLY A 22 -1.82 4.84 -17.31
C GLY A 22 -1.58 6.22 -16.69
N PHE A 23 -2.22 7.25 -17.23
CA PHE A 23 -2.15 8.61 -16.69
C PHE A 23 -2.79 8.70 -15.30
N GLY A 24 -3.98 8.11 -15.13
CA GLY A 24 -4.67 8.06 -13.84
C GLY A 24 -3.85 7.30 -12.78
N TYR A 25 -3.24 6.18 -13.16
CA TYR A 25 -2.35 5.42 -12.29
C TYR A 25 -1.13 6.25 -11.86
N TRP A 26 -0.48 6.95 -12.79
CA TRP A 26 0.65 7.83 -12.51
C TRP A 26 0.26 8.97 -11.56
N LEU A 27 -0.84 9.68 -11.86
CA LEU A 27 -1.32 10.78 -11.02
C LEU A 27 -1.73 10.29 -9.62
N GLY A 28 -2.46 9.18 -9.54
CA GLY A 28 -2.85 8.55 -8.28
C GLY A 28 -1.63 8.14 -7.44
N SER A 29 -0.57 7.62 -8.08
CA SER A 29 0.67 7.25 -7.40
C SER A 29 1.38 8.46 -6.80
N ILE A 30 1.38 9.62 -7.47
CA ILE A 30 1.95 10.86 -6.93
C ILE A 30 1.19 11.32 -5.69
N ILE A 31 -0.15 11.36 -5.77
CA ILE A 31 -1.00 11.77 -4.66
C ILE A 31 -0.84 10.82 -3.47
N ALA A 32 -0.85 9.50 -3.74
CA ALA A 32 -0.65 8.49 -2.71
C ALA A 32 0.72 8.62 -2.02
N GLN A 33 1.79 8.90 -2.77
CA GLN A 33 3.13 9.11 -2.21
C GLN A 33 3.17 10.27 -1.22
N VAL A 34 2.53 11.39 -1.55
CA VAL A 34 2.42 12.53 -0.64
C VAL A 34 1.61 12.14 0.60
N GLY A 35 0.48 11.44 0.42
CA GLY A 35 -0.35 10.95 1.52
C GLY A 35 0.41 10.05 2.48
N TYR A 36 1.13 9.05 1.97
CA TYR A 36 1.94 8.14 2.81
C TYR A 36 3.06 8.85 3.56
N ALA A 37 3.78 9.76 2.89
CA ALA A 37 4.85 10.51 3.53
C ALA A 37 4.30 11.45 4.62
N THR A 38 3.17 12.10 4.36
CA THR A 38 2.47 12.95 5.34
C THR A 38 2.02 12.12 6.55
N LEU A 39 1.39 10.96 6.32
CA LEU A 39 0.97 10.05 7.38
C LEU A 39 2.16 9.59 8.24
N PHE A 40 3.29 9.24 7.60
CA PHE A 40 4.50 8.85 8.30
C PHE A 40 5.01 9.94 9.25
N PHE A 41 5.15 11.18 8.77
CA PHE A 41 5.61 12.28 9.61
C PHE A 41 4.57 12.72 10.65
N SER A 42 3.28 12.65 10.34
CA SER A 42 2.21 12.89 11.31
C SER A 42 2.25 11.88 12.46
N THR A 43 2.47 10.60 12.15
CA THR A 43 2.64 9.56 13.17
C THR A 43 3.91 9.80 14.00
N LEU A 44 4.99 10.22 13.34
CA LEU A 44 6.25 10.57 14.01
C LEU A 44 6.09 11.80 14.92
N GLY A 45 5.19 12.71 14.58
CA GLY A 45 4.84 13.90 15.37
C GLY A 45 4.35 13.57 16.78
N HIS A 46 3.77 12.37 16.97
CA HIS A 46 3.40 11.90 18.30
C HIS A 46 4.63 11.75 19.25
N TYR A 47 5.79 11.41 18.70
CA TYR A 47 7.03 11.24 19.46
C TYR A 47 7.95 12.46 19.36
N LEU A 48 7.89 13.19 18.26
CA LEU A 48 8.74 14.34 17.95
C LEU A 48 7.88 15.57 17.64
N PRO A 49 7.67 16.48 18.61
CA PRO A 49 6.76 17.62 18.45
C PRO A 49 7.06 18.55 17.26
N ILE A 50 8.29 18.52 16.72
CA ILE A 50 8.65 19.30 15.52
C ILE A 50 7.83 18.88 14.29
N PHE A 51 7.27 17.67 14.26
CA PHE A 51 6.41 17.15 13.19
C PHE A 51 4.92 17.22 13.53
N ASP A 52 4.56 17.88 14.61
CA ASP A 52 3.16 18.13 14.94
C ASP A 52 2.50 18.95 13.84
N THR A 53 1.47 18.37 13.24
CA THR A 53 0.78 18.92 12.07
C THR A 53 0.05 20.24 12.36
N GLU A 54 -0.39 20.45 13.61
CA GLU A 54 -1.11 21.64 13.99
C GLU A 54 -0.18 22.85 14.17
N GLN A 55 1.00 22.62 14.75
CA GLN A 55 1.94 23.68 15.10
C GLN A 55 3.03 23.90 14.05
N HIS A 56 3.49 22.84 13.37
CA HIS A 56 4.67 22.88 12.51
C HIS A 56 4.48 22.30 11.11
N ARG A 57 3.39 22.69 10.41
CA ARG A 57 3.10 22.20 9.03
C ARG A 57 4.26 22.38 8.06
N TRP A 58 5.02 23.46 8.18
CA TRP A 58 6.18 23.72 7.32
C TRP A 58 7.31 22.71 7.54
N ALA A 59 7.55 22.30 8.79
CA ALA A 59 8.59 21.32 9.11
C ALA A 59 8.23 19.95 8.52
N GLN A 60 6.96 19.57 8.62
CA GLN A 60 6.45 18.34 7.98
C GLN A 60 6.60 18.40 6.44
N ALA A 61 6.24 19.52 5.80
CA ALA A 61 6.38 19.68 4.35
C ALA A 61 7.84 19.59 3.89
N LEU A 62 8.77 20.20 4.64
CA LEU A 62 10.21 20.09 4.37
C LEU A 62 10.71 18.66 4.56
N ALA A 63 10.28 17.96 5.61
CA ALA A 63 10.67 16.60 5.88
C ALA A 63 10.15 15.62 4.80
N VAL A 64 8.90 15.76 4.36
CA VAL A 64 8.32 15.02 3.23
C VAL A 64 9.12 15.26 1.95
N SER A 65 9.44 16.53 1.66
CA SER A 65 10.24 16.88 0.48
C SER A 65 11.65 16.29 0.56
N ALA A 66 12.32 16.42 1.70
CA ALA A 66 13.66 15.85 1.90
C ALA A 66 13.66 14.33 1.75
N LEU A 67 12.68 13.63 2.35
CA LEU A 67 12.53 12.19 2.21
C LEU A 67 12.35 11.78 0.75
N THR A 68 11.49 12.49 0.02
CA THR A 68 11.26 12.24 -1.41
C THR A 68 12.54 12.38 -2.22
N TRP A 69 13.33 13.44 -1.98
CA TRP A 69 14.62 13.62 -2.67
C TRP A 69 15.66 12.57 -2.30
N ILE A 70 15.71 12.13 -1.03
CA ILE A 70 16.59 11.04 -0.59
C ILE A 70 16.22 9.74 -1.33
N ILE A 71 14.93 9.37 -1.33
CA ILE A 71 14.45 8.18 -2.03
C ILE A 71 14.77 8.27 -3.53
N PHE A 72 14.50 9.41 -4.16
CA PHE A 72 14.84 9.66 -5.56
C PHE A 72 16.34 9.45 -5.82
N GLY A 73 17.20 10.03 -4.99
CA GLY A 73 18.65 9.86 -5.10
C GLY A 73 19.14 8.43 -4.93
N VAL A 74 18.45 7.62 -4.09
CA VAL A 74 18.75 6.19 -3.96
C VAL A 74 18.29 5.42 -5.18
N LEU A 75 17.09 5.70 -5.69
CA LEU A 75 16.52 5.00 -6.85
C LEU A 75 17.29 5.29 -8.15
N THR A 76 17.84 6.49 -8.31
CA THR A 76 18.67 6.85 -9.47
C THR A 76 20.00 6.10 -9.52
N ARG A 77 20.43 5.49 -8.40
CA ARG A 77 21.65 4.65 -8.35
C ARG A 77 21.44 3.26 -8.98
N GLY A 78 20.22 2.93 -9.35
CA GLY A 78 19.89 1.75 -10.14
C GLY A 78 18.96 0.75 -9.48
N ILE A 79 18.55 -0.25 -10.25
CA ILE A 79 17.52 -1.25 -9.91
C ILE A 79 17.91 -2.11 -8.70
N LYS A 80 19.21 -2.37 -8.51
CA LYS A 80 19.68 -3.18 -7.38
C LYS A 80 19.34 -2.52 -6.04
N GLN A 81 19.55 -1.22 -5.93
CA GLN A 81 19.23 -0.44 -4.73
C GLN A 81 17.73 -0.39 -4.49
N ALA A 82 16.93 -0.19 -5.55
CA ALA A 82 15.47 -0.24 -5.46
C ALA A 82 14.95 -1.59 -4.94
N LYS A 83 15.51 -2.71 -5.41
CA LYS A 83 15.15 -4.06 -4.92
C LYS A 83 15.51 -4.26 -3.46
N ILE A 84 16.69 -3.83 -3.02
CA ILE A 84 17.12 -3.91 -1.62
C ILE A 84 16.20 -3.08 -0.73
N MET A 85 15.93 -1.82 -1.11
CA MET A 85 14.98 -0.98 -0.38
C MET A 85 13.61 -1.63 -0.26
N ASN A 86 13.07 -2.16 -1.37
CA ASN A 86 11.77 -2.83 -1.36
C ASN A 86 11.77 -4.05 -0.44
N ALA A 87 12.83 -4.86 -0.43
CA ALA A 87 12.95 -6.01 0.46
C ALA A 87 12.99 -5.59 1.93
N ILE A 88 13.79 -4.58 2.29
CA ILE A 88 13.89 -4.05 3.66
C ILE A 88 12.53 -3.52 4.11
N THR A 89 11.87 -2.69 3.31
CA THR A 89 10.57 -2.11 3.67
C THR A 89 9.48 -3.16 3.75
N THR A 90 9.54 -4.21 2.94
CA THR A 90 8.60 -5.35 3.00
C THR A 90 8.75 -6.11 4.31
N VAL A 91 9.97 -6.45 4.72
CA VAL A 91 10.22 -7.10 6.02
C VAL A 91 9.80 -6.18 7.16
N ALA A 92 10.18 -4.90 7.11
CA ALA A 92 9.88 -3.92 8.15
C ALA A 92 8.36 -3.71 8.36
N LYS A 93 7.53 -3.87 7.34
CA LYS A 93 6.06 -3.79 7.47
C LYS A 93 5.42 -5.12 7.86
N LEU A 94 5.89 -6.25 7.33
CA LEU A 94 5.27 -7.54 7.59
C LEU A 94 5.56 -8.06 9.00
N VAL A 95 6.78 -7.88 9.50
CA VAL A 95 7.17 -8.38 10.83
C VAL A 95 6.29 -7.80 11.95
N PRO A 96 6.07 -6.49 12.07
CA PRO A 96 5.19 -5.94 13.09
C PRO A 96 3.73 -6.40 12.95
N ILE A 97 3.21 -6.49 11.73
CA ILE A 97 1.84 -6.95 11.48
C ILE A 97 1.67 -8.40 11.94
N LEU A 98 2.56 -9.29 11.50
CA LEU A 98 2.53 -10.70 11.89
C LEU A 98 2.74 -10.86 13.41
N ALA A 99 3.67 -10.11 13.99
CA ALA A 99 3.87 -10.12 15.44
C ALA A 99 2.61 -9.68 16.18
N PHE A 100 1.94 -8.62 15.71
CA PHE A 100 0.68 -8.15 16.29
C PHE A 100 -0.41 -9.23 16.20
N VAL A 101 -0.62 -9.84 15.04
CA VAL A 101 -1.61 -10.90 14.84
C VAL A 101 -1.32 -12.09 15.77
N VAL A 102 -0.07 -12.53 15.85
CA VAL A 102 0.35 -13.63 16.74
C VAL A 102 0.14 -13.27 18.20
N LEU A 103 0.57 -12.09 18.65
CA LEU A 103 0.41 -11.65 20.04
C LEU A 103 -1.07 -11.54 20.43
N VAL A 104 -1.90 -10.97 19.58
CA VAL A 104 -3.35 -10.89 19.84
C VAL A 104 -3.96 -12.29 19.90
N ALA A 105 -3.62 -13.17 18.96
CA ALA A 105 -4.16 -14.53 18.94
C ALA A 105 -3.82 -15.34 20.20
N PHE A 106 -2.61 -15.18 20.74
CA PHE A 106 -2.16 -15.98 21.89
C PHE A 106 -2.33 -15.30 23.26
N LEU A 107 -2.28 -13.97 23.32
CA LEU A 107 -2.27 -13.24 24.59
C LEU A 107 -3.50 -12.35 24.80
N GLY A 108 -4.19 -11.95 23.75
CA GLY A 108 -5.28 -10.97 23.82
C GLY A 108 -6.62 -11.46 23.25
N PHE A 109 -6.68 -12.67 22.71
CA PHE A 109 -7.92 -13.17 22.11
C PHE A 109 -8.96 -13.51 23.17
N SER A 110 -10.13 -12.90 23.09
CA SER A 110 -11.30 -13.18 23.91
C SER A 110 -12.48 -13.50 22.98
N ILE A 111 -13.06 -14.69 23.13
CA ILE A 111 -14.20 -15.12 22.34
C ILE A 111 -15.41 -14.21 22.59
N ASP A 112 -15.60 -13.75 23.84
CA ASP A 112 -16.71 -12.87 24.20
C ASP A 112 -16.60 -11.53 23.49
N THR A 113 -15.40 -10.95 23.42
CA THR A 113 -15.15 -9.71 22.70
C THR A 113 -15.31 -9.90 21.20
N PHE A 114 -14.85 -11.02 20.65
CA PHE A 114 -14.95 -11.34 19.21
C PHE A 114 -16.41 -11.51 18.77
N THR A 115 -17.26 -12.10 19.59
CA THR A 115 -18.67 -12.37 19.26
C THR A 115 -19.62 -11.25 19.69
N MET A 116 -19.16 -10.29 20.50
CA MET A 116 -20.00 -9.26 21.11
C MET A 116 -20.84 -8.46 20.11
N ASP A 117 -20.29 -8.15 18.96
CA ASP A 117 -21.00 -7.44 17.87
C ASP A 117 -20.46 -7.85 16.49
N PHE A 118 -20.43 -9.15 16.23
CA PHE A 118 -19.84 -9.70 15.00
C PHE A 118 -20.49 -9.14 13.73
N TRP A 119 -21.78 -8.88 13.76
CA TRP A 119 -22.53 -8.34 12.62
C TRP A 119 -22.62 -6.81 12.62
N GLY A 120 -22.07 -6.12 13.62
CA GLY A 120 -22.09 -4.68 13.70
C GLY A 120 -23.47 -4.08 13.97
N GLU A 121 -24.32 -4.79 14.69
CA GLU A 121 -25.70 -4.36 14.98
C GLU A 121 -25.74 -3.07 15.81
N SER A 122 -24.72 -2.85 16.66
CA SER A 122 -24.58 -1.62 17.45
C SER A 122 -24.37 -0.37 16.60
N SER A 123 -23.90 -0.52 15.37
CA SER A 123 -23.71 0.60 14.44
C SER A 123 -25.02 1.20 13.91
N GLY A 124 -26.13 0.46 14.02
CA GLY A 124 -27.42 0.84 13.43
C GLY A 124 -27.45 0.84 11.88
N LEU A 125 -26.37 0.40 11.23
CA LEU A 125 -26.24 0.33 9.78
C LEU A 125 -26.61 -1.08 9.29
N SER A 126 -27.26 -1.15 8.14
CA SER A 126 -27.45 -2.42 7.46
C SER A 126 -26.10 -3.03 7.02
N VAL A 127 -26.04 -4.35 6.86
CA VAL A 127 -24.84 -5.04 6.38
C VAL A 127 -24.36 -4.46 5.03
N MET A 128 -25.28 -4.06 4.16
CA MET A 128 -24.93 -3.45 2.86
C MET A 128 -24.26 -2.09 3.03
N GLU A 129 -24.74 -1.25 3.94
CA GLU A 129 -24.12 0.06 4.23
C GLU A 129 -22.75 -0.11 4.87
N GLN A 130 -22.58 -1.08 5.75
CA GLN A 130 -21.27 -1.43 6.32
C GLN A 130 -20.30 -1.88 5.22
N VAL A 131 -20.72 -2.79 4.32
CA VAL A 131 -19.90 -3.24 3.19
C VAL A 131 -19.54 -2.08 2.27
N GLN A 132 -20.48 -1.19 1.95
CA GLN A 132 -20.18 0.00 1.14
C GLN A 132 -19.18 0.94 1.83
N GLY A 133 -19.30 1.11 3.14
CA GLY A 133 -18.37 1.94 3.92
C GLY A 133 -16.94 1.44 3.91
N ILE A 134 -16.72 0.13 3.98
CA ILE A 134 -15.38 -0.47 3.98
C ILE A 134 -14.83 -0.76 2.59
N MET A 135 -15.67 -0.73 1.54
CA MET A 135 -15.27 -1.12 0.18
C MET A 135 -14.10 -0.29 -0.35
N LEU A 136 -14.10 1.01 -0.08
CA LEU A 136 -13.01 1.92 -0.48
C LEU A 136 -11.67 1.52 0.17
N PHE A 137 -11.70 1.18 1.46
CA PHE A 137 -10.51 0.72 2.20
C PHE A 137 -10.04 -0.64 1.68
N THR A 138 -10.97 -1.55 1.38
CA THR A 138 -10.66 -2.86 0.80
C THR A 138 -9.98 -2.72 -0.56
N VAL A 139 -10.54 -1.89 -1.46
CA VAL A 139 -9.91 -1.60 -2.76
C VAL A 139 -8.51 -1.02 -2.56
N TRP A 140 -8.35 -0.10 -1.62
CA TRP A 140 -7.05 0.51 -1.35
C TRP A 140 -6.01 -0.48 -0.80
N ALA A 141 -6.43 -1.44 0.04
CA ALA A 141 -5.54 -2.48 0.56
C ALA A 141 -4.96 -3.38 -0.55
N PHE A 142 -5.68 -3.54 -1.66
CA PHE A 142 -5.24 -4.33 -2.80
C PHE A 142 -4.47 -3.54 -3.87
N ILE A 143 -4.38 -2.21 -3.77
CA ILE A 143 -3.54 -1.40 -4.66
C ILE A 143 -2.07 -1.78 -4.44
N GLY A 144 -1.35 -2.03 -5.53
CA GLY A 144 0.06 -2.42 -5.51
C GLY A 144 0.32 -3.89 -5.90
N ILE A 145 -0.70 -4.74 -5.91
CA ILE A 145 -0.56 -6.14 -6.39
C ILE A 145 -0.10 -6.16 -7.85
N GLU A 146 -0.54 -5.19 -8.65
CA GLU A 146 -0.11 -5.00 -10.04
C GLU A 146 1.38 -4.69 -10.18
N GLY A 147 2.07 -4.33 -9.09
CA GLY A 147 3.51 -4.04 -9.08
C GLY A 147 4.36 -5.19 -9.64
N ALA A 148 3.93 -6.44 -9.49
CA ALA A 148 4.60 -7.58 -10.10
C ALA A 148 4.64 -7.47 -11.63
N SER A 149 3.61 -6.92 -12.26
CA SER A 149 3.54 -6.69 -13.71
C SER A 149 4.48 -5.58 -14.19
N VAL A 150 4.74 -4.58 -13.35
CA VAL A 150 5.68 -3.48 -13.65
C VAL A 150 7.12 -4.01 -13.74
N TYR A 151 7.45 -5.01 -12.92
CA TYR A 151 8.78 -5.64 -12.90
C TYR A 151 8.89 -6.85 -13.84
N SER A 152 7.93 -7.10 -14.71
CA SER A 152 7.89 -8.27 -15.60
C SER A 152 9.12 -8.42 -16.48
N LYS A 153 9.72 -7.30 -16.96
CA LYS A 153 10.96 -7.30 -17.73
C LYS A 153 12.19 -7.83 -16.96
N GLN A 154 12.13 -7.85 -15.64
CA GLN A 154 13.25 -8.25 -14.78
C GLN A 154 13.04 -9.64 -14.18
N ALA A 155 11.89 -10.27 -14.44
CA ALA A 155 11.62 -11.65 -14.06
C ALA A 155 12.44 -12.61 -14.92
N GLN A 156 12.93 -13.71 -14.32
CA GLN A 156 13.65 -14.73 -15.06
C GLN A 156 12.73 -15.48 -16.01
N THR A 157 11.49 -15.73 -15.57
CA THR A 157 10.46 -16.34 -16.38
C THR A 157 9.14 -15.58 -16.27
N ARG A 158 8.27 -15.68 -17.30
CA ARG A 158 6.93 -15.07 -17.24
C ARG A 158 6.04 -15.69 -16.15
N SER A 159 6.27 -16.96 -15.81
CA SER A 159 5.53 -17.66 -14.76
C SER A 159 5.83 -17.08 -13.37
N ASP A 160 7.02 -16.50 -13.16
CA ASP A 160 7.40 -15.89 -11.88
C ASP A 160 6.56 -14.66 -11.57
N VAL A 161 6.18 -13.88 -12.59
CA VAL A 161 5.28 -12.73 -12.44
C VAL A 161 3.91 -13.18 -11.95
N GLY A 162 3.33 -14.22 -12.58
CA GLY A 162 2.05 -14.78 -12.17
C GLY A 162 2.09 -15.34 -10.74
N ARG A 163 3.14 -16.10 -10.41
CA ARG A 163 3.34 -16.63 -9.05
C ARG A 163 3.46 -15.52 -8.01
N ALA A 164 4.27 -14.49 -8.29
CA ALA A 164 4.45 -13.35 -7.38
C ALA A 164 3.13 -12.61 -7.15
N THR A 165 2.32 -12.41 -8.21
CA THR A 165 1.01 -11.77 -8.11
C THR A 165 0.05 -12.61 -7.25
N VAL A 166 -0.06 -13.92 -7.51
CA VAL A 166 -0.94 -14.81 -6.75
C VAL A 166 -0.50 -14.91 -5.28
N LEU A 167 0.80 -15.06 -5.02
CA LEU A 167 1.32 -15.10 -3.65
C LEU A 167 1.09 -13.78 -2.92
N GLY A 168 1.34 -12.64 -3.57
CA GLY A 168 1.07 -11.32 -3.01
C GLY A 168 -0.40 -11.14 -2.67
N PHE A 169 -1.28 -11.46 -3.61
CA PHE A 169 -2.73 -11.40 -3.40
C PHE A 169 -3.18 -12.28 -2.23
N THR A 170 -2.76 -13.54 -2.23
CA THR A 170 -3.13 -14.50 -1.18
C THR A 170 -2.61 -14.05 0.20
N THR A 171 -1.38 -13.51 0.25
CA THR A 171 -0.82 -12.99 1.52
C THR A 171 -1.64 -11.84 2.05
N VAL A 172 -2.01 -10.86 1.20
CA VAL A 172 -2.84 -9.72 1.63
C VAL A 172 -4.24 -10.17 2.05
N LEU A 173 -4.81 -11.16 1.36
CA LEU A 173 -6.13 -11.70 1.68
C LEU A 173 -6.17 -12.44 3.03
N LEU A 174 -5.06 -13.08 3.41
CA LEU A 174 -4.96 -13.85 4.66
C LEU A 174 -4.55 -13.00 5.87
N LEU A 175 -3.98 -11.81 5.64
CA LEU A 175 -3.63 -10.84 6.69
C LEU A 175 -4.83 -9.97 7.07
#